data_5d7c1de5b229cf12fc2802e4dbfa94ce
#
_entry.id   5d7c1de5b229cf12fc2802e4dbfa94ce
#
_cell.length_a   1.000
_cell.length_b   1.000
_cell.length_c   1.000
_cell.angle_alpha   90.00
_cell.angle_beta   90.00
_cell.angle_gamma   90.00
#
_symmetry.space_group_name_H-M   'P 1'
#
loop_
_entity.id
_entity.type
_entity.pdbx_description
1 polymer ?
#
loop_
_entity_poly.entity_id
_entity_poly.type
_entity_poly.pdbx_seq_one_letter_code
_entity_poly.pdbx_strand_id
1 'polypeptide(L)'
;MGIDIFDNFYRGKRVLVTGHTGFKGSWLSIWLHELGAEVIGVAQDPFTARDNFVLSGIGEKIKADLRADIRDGERMKAIFQEYQPEIVFHLAAQPLVRLSYDIPVETYETNVMGTIHVLEAVRSTDSVKVGVMITTDKCYENKEQIWGYRENEPMGGYDPYSSSKGAAEIAIASWRRSFFHPEQYDKHGKSIASVRAGNVIGGGDWALDRIIPDCIKALESGAAIDIRSPKAIRPWQHVLEPLSGYMLLAQKMWNAPTDYCEGWNFGPRSESISTVWDVATRVVSEYGRGELRDLSTPDALHEARLLMLDISKARFRLGWEPRMNIGQTVGLTVDWYKRYREEEVYDVCVDQIKDYLLK
;
A
#
# COMPACT_ATOMS: atom_id res chain seq x y z
N MET A 1 -21.04 9.46 -12.64
CA MET A 1 -19.65 9.65 -13.12
C MET A 1 -19.00 8.29 -13.25
N GLY A 2 -18.16 8.09 -14.29
CA GLY A 2 -17.43 6.83 -14.43
C GLY A 2 -16.35 6.69 -13.37
N ILE A 3 -15.93 5.45 -13.13
CA ILE A 3 -14.86 5.09 -12.19
C ILE A 3 -13.45 5.50 -12.69
N ASP A 4 -13.36 5.95 -13.93
CA ASP A 4 -12.09 6.29 -14.62
C ASP A 4 -11.76 7.78 -14.50
N ILE A 5 -10.72 8.07 -13.73
CA ILE A 5 -10.08 9.41 -13.62
C ILE A 5 -8.73 9.46 -14.38
N PHE A 6 -8.40 8.43 -15.15
CA PHE A 6 -7.13 8.28 -15.85
C PHE A 6 -7.28 8.32 -17.38
N ASP A 7 -8.37 8.88 -17.89
CA ASP A 7 -8.61 9.06 -19.34
C ASP A 7 -8.45 7.77 -20.16
N ASN A 8 -9.02 6.67 -19.67
CA ASN A 8 -8.89 5.31 -20.25
C ASN A 8 -7.43 4.80 -20.35
N PHE A 9 -6.50 5.39 -19.61
CA PHE A 9 -5.08 5.02 -19.68
C PHE A 9 -4.82 3.53 -19.43
N TYR A 10 -5.51 2.92 -18.45
CA TYR A 10 -5.30 1.53 -18.07
C TYR A 10 -6.00 0.52 -18.97
N ARG A 11 -6.95 0.93 -19.79
CA ARG A 11 -7.72 0.02 -20.64
C ARG A 11 -6.81 -0.78 -21.57
N GLY A 12 -6.89 -2.12 -21.47
CA GLY A 12 -6.12 -3.07 -22.26
C GLY A 12 -4.63 -3.15 -21.92
N LYS A 13 -4.13 -2.42 -20.92
CA LYS A 13 -2.73 -2.56 -20.49
C LYS A 13 -2.54 -3.80 -19.60
N ARG A 14 -1.42 -4.49 -19.84
CA ARG A 14 -0.99 -5.61 -18.98
C ARG A 14 -0.31 -5.05 -17.74
N VAL A 15 -0.99 -5.19 -16.60
CA VAL A 15 -0.53 -4.66 -15.31
C VAL A 15 -0.23 -5.81 -14.36
N LEU A 16 1.02 -5.96 -13.96
CA LEU A 16 1.42 -6.95 -12.97
C LEU A 16 1.40 -6.33 -11.57
N VAL A 17 0.71 -7.01 -10.64
CA VAL A 17 0.58 -6.60 -9.24
C VAL A 17 1.15 -7.71 -8.36
N THR A 18 2.31 -7.47 -7.75
CA THR A 18 2.80 -8.40 -6.73
C THR A 18 2.12 -8.12 -5.38
N GLY A 19 1.79 -9.16 -4.63
CA GLY A 19 1.07 -9.01 -3.36
C GLY A 19 -0.43 -8.73 -3.54
N HIS A 20 -1.02 -9.13 -4.66
CA HIS A 20 -2.42 -8.89 -5.00
C HIS A 20 -3.41 -9.61 -4.07
N THR A 21 -3.00 -10.65 -3.35
CA THR A 21 -3.82 -11.32 -2.33
C THR A 21 -3.91 -10.54 -1.02
N GLY A 22 -2.97 -9.62 -0.79
CA GLY A 22 -2.95 -8.78 0.40
C GLY A 22 -3.97 -7.63 0.35
N PHE A 23 -4.13 -6.95 1.49
CA PHE A 23 -5.11 -5.87 1.66
C PHE A 23 -5.03 -4.80 0.56
N LYS A 24 -3.92 -4.08 0.42
CA LYS A 24 -3.78 -3.03 -0.61
C LYS A 24 -3.80 -3.59 -2.04
N GLY A 25 -3.21 -4.77 -2.23
CA GLY A 25 -3.10 -5.40 -3.54
C GLY A 25 -4.47 -5.83 -4.10
N SER A 26 -5.37 -6.33 -3.25
CA SER A 26 -6.73 -6.70 -3.69
C SER A 26 -7.54 -5.47 -4.12
N TRP A 27 -7.50 -4.38 -3.35
CA TRP A 27 -8.14 -3.12 -3.72
C TRP A 27 -7.59 -2.54 -5.03
N LEU A 28 -6.26 -2.56 -5.21
CA LEU A 28 -5.64 -2.12 -6.45
C LEU A 28 -6.06 -2.98 -7.64
N SER A 29 -6.12 -4.30 -7.46
CA SER A 29 -6.54 -5.25 -8.51
C SER A 29 -8.00 -5.03 -8.92
N ILE A 30 -8.90 -4.78 -7.97
CA ILE A 30 -10.31 -4.44 -8.25
C ILE A 30 -10.37 -3.13 -9.06
N TRP A 31 -9.69 -2.08 -8.62
CA TRP A 31 -9.74 -0.79 -9.31
C TRP A 31 -9.16 -0.87 -10.73
N LEU A 32 -8.00 -1.52 -10.89
CA LEU A 32 -7.39 -1.74 -12.21
C LEU A 32 -8.29 -2.58 -13.15
N HIS A 33 -8.95 -3.62 -12.61
CA HIS A 33 -9.89 -4.43 -13.38
C HIS A 33 -11.09 -3.58 -13.86
N GLU A 34 -11.67 -2.76 -13.01
CA GLU A 34 -12.75 -1.83 -13.36
C GLU A 34 -12.33 -0.77 -14.38
N LEU A 35 -11.04 -0.41 -14.43
CA LEU A 35 -10.46 0.46 -15.45
C LEU A 35 -10.17 -0.27 -16.77
N GLY A 36 -10.46 -1.57 -16.85
CA GLY A 36 -10.26 -2.39 -18.04
C GLY A 36 -8.81 -2.82 -18.28
N ALA A 37 -7.96 -2.84 -17.26
CA ALA A 37 -6.62 -3.40 -17.35
C ALA A 37 -6.64 -4.94 -17.39
N GLU A 38 -5.67 -5.54 -18.07
CA GLU A 38 -5.36 -6.97 -17.98
C GLU A 38 -4.46 -7.19 -16.76
N VAL A 39 -5.07 -7.45 -15.60
CA VAL A 39 -4.35 -7.58 -14.34
C VAL A 39 -3.74 -8.97 -14.19
N ILE A 40 -2.44 -9.04 -13.91
CA ILE A 40 -1.69 -10.26 -13.59
C ILE A 40 -1.29 -10.16 -12.11
N GLY A 41 -1.92 -10.96 -11.26
CA GLY A 41 -1.63 -11.03 -9.83
C GLY A 41 -0.57 -12.08 -9.52
N VAL A 42 0.43 -11.72 -8.70
CA VAL A 42 1.49 -12.63 -8.23
C VAL A 42 1.64 -12.47 -6.72
N ALA A 43 1.33 -13.50 -5.94
CA ALA A 43 1.48 -13.48 -4.49
C ALA A 43 1.47 -14.89 -3.90
N GLN A 44 1.77 -15.00 -2.61
CA GLN A 44 1.46 -16.16 -1.80
C GLN A 44 -0.06 -16.28 -1.57
N ASP A 45 -0.51 -17.36 -0.93
CA ASP A 45 -1.90 -17.53 -0.56
C ASP A 45 -2.38 -16.41 0.38
N PRO A 46 -3.68 -16.05 0.34
CA PRO A 46 -4.26 -15.11 1.30
C PRO A 46 -4.14 -15.65 2.73
N PHE A 47 -3.96 -14.76 3.71
CA PHE A 47 -3.76 -15.17 5.11
C PHE A 47 -5.02 -15.77 5.75
N THR A 48 -6.20 -15.26 5.38
CA THR A 48 -7.48 -15.70 5.93
C THR A 48 -8.56 -15.77 4.86
N ALA A 49 -9.58 -16.61 5.12
CA ALA A 49 -10.78 -16.67 4.27
C ALA A 49 -11.62 -15.37 4.31
N ARG A 50 -11.29 -14.43 5.22
CA ARG A 50 -11.97 -13.14 5.39
C ARG A 50 -11.26 -12.00 4.67
N ASP A 51 -10.08 -12.23 4.09
CA ASP A 51 -9.33 -11.20 3.37
C ASP A 51 -10.14 -10.66 2.19
N ASN A 52 -10.01 -9.36 1.92
CA ASN A 52 -10.72 -8.70 0.82
C ASN A 52 -10.54 -9.42 -0.53
N PHE A 53 -9.35 -9.97 -0.77
CA PHE A 53 -9.08 -10.77 -1.97
C PHE A 53 -10.03 -11.96 -2.11
N VAL A 54 -10.23 -12.71 -1.02
CA VAL A 54 -11.07 -13.92 -1.00
C VAL A 54 -12.55 -13.53 -1.12
N LEU A 55 -12.99 -12.60 -0.27
CA LEU A 55 -14.41 -12.22 -0.22
C LEU A 55 -14.89 -11.49 -1.48
N SER A 56 -14.04 -10.74 -2.15
CA SER A 56 -14.40 -10.07 -3.41
C SER A 56 -14.37 -10.99 -4.63
N GLY A 57 -13.72 -12.14 -4.52
CA GLY A 57 -13.56 -13.05 -5.67
C GLY A 57 -12.75 -12.44 -6.83
N ILE A 58 -11.94 -11.40 -6.57
CA ILE A 58 -11.20 -10.69 -7.62
C ILE A 58 -10.24 -11.61 -8.37
N GLY A 59 -9.72 -12.65 -7.72
CA GLY A 59 -8.84 -13.64 -8.36
C GLY A 59 -9.46 -14.31 -9.59
N GLU A 60 -10.77 -14.51 -9.61
CA GLU A 60 -11.52 -15.10 -10.73
C GLU A 60 -11.80 -14.11 -11.87
N LYS A 61 -11.65 -12.81 -11.62
CA LYS A 61 -11.97 -11.72 -12.56
C LYS A 61 -10.75 -11.19 -13.30
N ILE A 62 -9.56 -11.34 -12.73
CA ILE A 62 -8.31 -10.84 -13.32
C ILE A 62 -7.75 -11.80 -14.38
N LYS A 63 -6.84 -11.31 -15.22
CA LYS A 63 -6.23 -12.07 -16.33
C LYS A 63 -5.50 -13.34 -15.86
N ALA A 64 -4.76 -13.24 -14.75
CA ALA A 64 -4.08 -14.36 -14.12
C ALA A 64 -3.95 -14.14 -12.61
N ASP A 65 -4.20 -15.21 -11.84
CA ASP A 65 -4.01 -15.29 -10.40
C ASP A 65 -2.96 -16.35 -10.08
N LEU A 66 -1.73 -15.90 -9.83
CA LEU A 66 -0.53 -16.75 -9.73
C LEU A 66 -0.04 -16.83 -8.29
N ARG A 67 0.16 -18.05 -7.78
CA ARG A 67 0.80 -18.30 -6.49
C ARG A 67 2.30 -18.44 -6.68
N ALA A 68 3.06 -17.46 -6.16
CA ALA A 68 4.51 -17.48 -6.18
C ALA A 68 5.09 -16.61 -5.05
N ASP A 69 6.31 -16.93 -4.65
CA ASP A 69 7.10 -16.16 -3.70
C ASP A 69 8.06 -15.24 -4.46
N ILE A 70 8.09 -13.96 -4.13
CA ILE A 70 9.02 -13.00 -4.75
C ILE A 70 10.49 -13.29 -4.42
N ARG A 71 10.77 -14.12 -3.41
CA ARG A 71 12.13 -14.60 -3.08
C ARG A 71 12.67 -15.57 -4.14
N ASP A 72 11.79 -16.20 -4.92
CA ASP A 72 12.19 -17.04 -6.07
C ASP A 72 12.39 -16.16 -7.32
N GLY A 73 13.62 -15.69 -7.50
CA GLY A 73 13.97 -14.80 -8.62
C GLY A 73 13.81 -15.45 -10.00
N GLU A 74 14.03 -16.75 -10.13
CA GLU A 74 13.84 -17.46 -11.42
C GLU A 74 12.35 -17.59 -11.75
N ARG A 75 11.52 -17.88 -10.75
CA ARG A 75 10.07 -17.89 -10.94
C ARG A 75 9.54 -16.51 -11.32
N MET A 76 10.05 -15.44 -10.68
CA MET A 76 9.69 -14.06 -11.04
C MET A 76 10.04 -13.77 -12.52
N LYS A 77 11.26 -14.07 -12.95
CA LYS A 77 11.66 -13.88 -14.36
C LYS A 77 10.76 -14.66 -15.31
N ALA A 78 10.46 -15.93 -15.00
CA ALA A 78 9.59 -16.78 -15.82
C ALA A 78 8.20 -16.15 -15.98
N ILE A 79 7.58 -15.67 -14.89
CA ILE A 79 6.27 -15.01 -14.93
C ILE A 79 6.32 -13.74 -15.80
N PHE A 80 7.33 -12.90 -15.64
CA PHE A 80 7.47 -11.68 -16.44
C PHE A 80 7.67 -12.00 -17.94
N GLN A 81 8.41 -13.04 -18.27
CA GLN A 81 8.59 -13.49 -19.66
C GLN A 81 7.31 -14.08 -20.25
N GLU A 82 6.52 -14.79 -19.47
CA GLU A 82 5.26 -15.38 -19.92
C GLU A 82 4.19 -14.32 -20.18
N TYR A 83 4.00 -13.41 -19.22
CA TYR A 83 2.88 -12.46 -19.24
C TYR A 83 3.22 -11.10 -19.87
N GLN A 84 4.50 -10.80 -20.07
CA GLN A 84 4.97 -9.57 -20.72
C GLN A 84 4.28 -8.29 -20.18
N PRO A 85 4.31 -8.01 -18.86
CA PRO A 85 3.64 -6.83 -18.31
C PRO A 85 4.24 -5.54 -18.85
N GLU A 86 3.41 -4.50 -18.95
CA GLU A 86 3.81 -3.15 -19.35
C GLU A 86 4.02 -2.23 -18.15
N ILE A 87 3.21 -2.46 -17.11
CA ILE A 87 3.26 -1.71 -15.83
C ILE A 87 3.37 -2.73 -14.69
N VAL A 88 4.21 -2.42 -13.72
CA VAL A 88 4.42 -3.26 -12.51
C VAL A 88 4.15 -2.43 -11.27
N PHE A 89 3.24 -2.90 -10.41
CA PHE A 89 3.07 -2.43 -9.05
C PHE A 89 3.59 -3.50 -8.09
N HIS A 90 4.68 -3.20 -7.39
CA HIS A 90 5.30 -4.13 -6.46
C HIS A 90 4.87 -3.85 -5.02
N LEU A 91 3.83 -4.58 -4.53
CA LEU A 91 3.29 -4.43 -3.17
C LEU A 91 3.66 -5.60 -2.25
N ALA A 92 4.14 -6.73 -2.79
CA ALA A 92 4.50 -7.89 -1.99
C ALA A 92 5.57 -7.55 -0.95
N ALA A 93 5.32 -7.88 0.30
CA ALA A 93 6.24 -7.65 1.41
C ALA A 93 5.81 -8.47 2.64
N GLN A 94 6.71 -8.69 3.59
CA GLN A 94 6.37 -8.98 4.97
C GLN A 94 6.06 -7.62 5.66
N PRO A 95 4.78 -7.28 6.01
CA PRO A 95 4.41 -5.92 6.39
C PRO A 95 4.26 -5.71 7.91
N LEU A 96 4.47 -6.74 8.74
CA LEU A 96 4.16 -6.71 10.15
C LEU A 96 5.41 -6.43 11.00
N VAL A 97 5.40 -5.30 11.73
CA VAL A 97 6.51 -4.88 12.58
C VAL A 97 6.81 -5.93 13.65
N ARG A 98 5.79 -6.39 14.40
CA ARG A 98 6.00 -7.36 15.49
C ARG A 98 6.56 -8.69 14.97
N LEU A 99 5.96 -9.24 13.93
CA LEU A 99 6.45 -10.47 13.30
C LEU A 99 7.91 -10.34 12.83
N SER A 100 8.35 -9.15 12.43
CA SER A 100 9.74 -8.96 12.00
C SER A 100 10.79 -9.21 13.09
N TYR A 101 10.41 -9.09 14.36
CA TYR A 101 11.29 -9.46 15.48
C TYR A 101 11.44 -10.98 15.62
N ASP A 102 10.40 -11.74 15.27
CA ASP A 102 10.42 -13.21 15.34
C ASP A 102 11.10 -13.84 14.12
N ILE A 103 10.95 -13.20 12.93
CA ILE A 103 11.48 -13.70 11.66
C ILE A 103 12.34 -12.62 10.94
N PRO A 104 13.40 -12.09 11.54
CA PRO A 104 14.15 -10.97 10.97
C PRO A 104 14.81 -11.31 9.63
N VAL A 105 15.41 -12.49 9.50
CA VAL A 105 16.07 -12.93 8.26
C VAL A 105 15.08 -13.02 7.11
N GLU A 106 13.96 -13.69 7.31
CA GLU A 106 12.91 -13.83 6.29
C GLU A 106 12.31 -12.46 5.92
N THR A 107 12.22 -11.55 6.88
CA THR A 107 11.76 -10.16 6.62
C THR A 107 12.69 -9.45 5.63
N TYR A 108 14.00 -9.58 5.78
CA TYR A 108 14.97 -9.00 4.83
C TYR A 108 14.99 -9.76 3.50
N GLU A 109 14.93 -11.07 3.51
CA GLU A 109 14.83 -11.86 2.27
C GLU A 109 13.63 -11.45 1.44
N THR A 110 12.47 -11.28 2.08
CA THR A 110 11.25 -10.87 1.39
C THR A 110 11.32 -9.40 0.95
N ASN A 111 11.63 -8.49 1.87
CA ASN A 111 11.48 -7.06 1.61
C ASN A 111 12.63 -6.48 0.78
N VAL A 112 13.84 -7.00 0.91
CA VAL A 112 15.02 -6.51 0.19
C VAL A 112 15.29 -7.39 -1.03
N MET A 113 15.57 -8.69 -0.79
CA MET A 113 15.93 -9.58 -1.90
C MET A 113 14.75 -9.80 -2.84
N GLY A 114 13.53 -9.97 -2.32
CA GLY A 114 12.33 -10.05 -3.14
C GLY A 114 12.14 -8.81 -4.03
N THR A 115 12.35 -7.61 -3.50
CA THR A 115 12.32 -6.36 -4.28
C THR A 115 13.41 -6.37 -5.37
N ILE A 116 14.62 -6.83 -5.07
CA ILE A 116 15.71 -6.95 -6.04
C ILE A 116 15.35 -7.94 -7.14
N HIS A 117 14.77 -9.10 -6.82
CA HIS A 117 14.32 -10.07 -7.81
C HIS A 117 13.26 -9.50 -8.75
N VAL A 118 12.31 -8.71 -8.24
CA VAL A 118 11.32 -8.02 -9.07
C VAL A 118 11.99 -6.97 -9.97
N LEU A 119 12.95 -6.18 -9.46
CA LEU A 119 13.71 -5.22 -10.25
C LEU A 119 14.54 -5.90 -11.36
N GLU A 120 15.11 -7.08 -11.10
CA GLU A 120 15.82 -7.87 -12.11
C GLU A 120 14.87 -8.45 -13.16
N ALA A 121 13.68 -8.90 -12.76
CA ALA A 121 12.64 -9.31 -13.70
C ALA A 121 12.19 -8.15 -14.60
N VAL A 122 12.00 -6.96 -14.01
CA VAL A 122 11.76 -5.71 -14.78
C VAL A 122 12.89 -5.44 -15.76
N ARG A 123 14.16 -5.56 -15.31
CA ARG A 123 15.33 -5.28 -16.12
C ARG A 123 15.44 -6.19 -17.34
N SER A 124 15.10 -7.47 -17.17
CA SER A 124 15.21 -8.50 -18.20
C SER A 124 13.98 -8.64 -19.11
N THR A 125 12.95 -7.81 -18.96
CA THR A 125 11.68 -7.92 -19.69
C THR A 125 11.41 -6.64 -20.47
N ASP A 126 11.49 -6.69 -21.82
CA ASP A 126 11.44 -5.52 -22.68
C ASP A 126 10.07 -4.81 -22.72
N SER A 127 8.98 -5.55 -22.48
CA SER A 127 7.63 -4.98 -22.45
C SER A 127 7.40 -4.04 -21.28
N VAL A 128 8.14 -4.18 -20.17
CA VAL A 128 7.95 -3.31 -18.98
C VAL A 128 8.46 -1.90 -19.28
N LYS A 129 7.56 -0.93 -19.14
CA LYS A 129 7.86 0.50 -19.29
C LYS A 129 7.86 1.23 -17.95
N VAL A 130 7.00 0.81 -17.01
CA VAL A 130 6.82 1.49 -15.74
C VAL A 130 6.87 0.48 -14.58
N GLY A 131 7.67 0.79 -13.57
CA GLY A 131 7.70 0.08 -12.29
C GLY A 131 7.51 1.03 -11.11
N VAL A 132 6.46 0.78 -10.32
CA VAL A 132 6.18 1.48 -9.06
C VAL A 132 6.43 0.52 -7.91
N MET A 133 7.46 0.82 -7.10
CA MET A 133 7.91 -0.01 -5.97
C MET A 133 7.34 0.55 -4.67
N ILE A 134 6.46 -0.20 -4.01
CA ILE A 134 5.75 0.26 -2.82
C ILE A 134 6.54 -0.06 -1.56
N THR A 135 6.88 0.96 -0.81
CA THR A 135 7.54 0.86 0.48
C THR A 135 6.63 1.41 1.61
N THR A 136 7.17 2.17 2.55
CA THR A 136 6.45 2.65 3.73
C THR A 136 7.02 3.97 4.22
N ASP A 137 6.27 4.72 5.01
CA ASP A 137 6.75 5.87 5.80
C ASP A 137 7.83 5.48 6.83
N LYS A 138 7.83 4.22 7.29
CA LYS A 138 8.79 3.70 8.27
C LYS A 138 10.20 3.47 7.70
N CYS A 139 10.40 3.71 6.40
CA CYS A 139 11.73 3.62 5.77
C CYS A 139 12.67 4.78 6.15
N TYR A 140 12.14 5.85 6.72
CA TYR A 140 12.95 6.99 7.16
C TYR A 140 13.65 6.75 8.50
N GLU A 141 14.80 7.39 8.70
CA GLU A 141 15.44 7.52 10.01
C GLU A 141 14.56 8.39 10.91
N ASN A 142 13.71 7.76 11.70
CA ASN A 142 12.72 8.48 12.49
C ASN A 142 13.34 9.12 13.74
N LYS A 143 13.37 10.44 13.76
CA LYS A 143 13.81 11.29 14.87
C LYS A 143 12.64 11.96 15.60
N GLU A 144 11.42 11.49 15.38
CA GLU A 144 10.19 12.04 15.96
C GLU A 144 10.04 13.56 15.77
N GLN A 145 10.46 14.06 14.60
CA GLN A 145 10.37 15.48 14.28
C GLN A 145 8.90 15.92 14.11
N ILE A 146 8.63 17.21 14.39
CA ILE A 146 7.28 17.77 14.37
C ILE A 146 6.75 18.10 12.96
N TRP A 147 7.59 18.01 11.95
CA TRP A 147 7.23 18.17 10.53
C TRP A 147 7.31 16.84 9.79
N GLY A 148 6.63 16.76 8.67
CA GLY A 148 6.63 15.56 7.84
C GLY A 148 7.98 15.28 7.18
N TYR A 149 8.33 13.99 7.05
CA TYR A 149 9.53 13.54 6.33
C TYR A 149 9.37 13.80 4.83
N ARG A 150 10.43 14.38 4.23
CA ARG A 150 10.54 14.62 2.79
C ARG A 150 11.29 13.48 2.11
N GLU A 151 11.10 13.35 0.80
CA GLU A 151 11.67 12.23 0.03
C GLU A 151 13.19 12.19 -0.03
N ASN A 152 13.86 13.30 0.26
CA ASN A 152 15.31 13.42 0.30
C ASN A 152 15.93 13.24 1.70
N GLU A 153 15.12 12.95 2.72
CA GLU A 153 15.64 12.71 4.07
C GLU A 153 16.22 11.30 4.21
N PRO A 154 17.11 11.08 5.21
CA PRO A 154 17.82 9.81 5.36
C PRO A 154 16.89 8.62 5.54
N MET A 155 17.25 7.50 4.89
CA MET A 155 16.65 6.21 5.15
C MET A 155 17.22 5.59 6.42
N GLY A 156 16.40 4.81 7.14
CA GLY A 156 16.78 4.15 8.38
C GLY A 156 15.79 3.06 8.77
N GLY A 157 15.44 3.03 10.04
CA GLY A 157 14.45 2.12 10.59
C GLY A 157 14.96 1.44 11.87
N TYR A 158 14.19 1.57 12.94
CA TYR A 158 14.57 1.05 14.25
C TYR A 158 14.40 -0.48 14.33
N ASP A 159 13.30 -0.98 13.85
CA ASP A 159 12.96 -2.42 13.88
C ASP A 159 13.33 -3.12 12.55
N PRO A 160 13.38 -4.47 12.52
CA PRO A 160 13.77 -5.21 11.31
C PRO A 160 12.87 -4.94 10.10
N TYR A 161 11.56 -4.73 10.30
CA TYR A 161 10.65 -4.36 9.21
C TYR A 161 10.99 -2.98 8.64
N SER A 162 11.06 -1.96 9.50
CA SER A 162 11.35 -0.58 9.11
C SER A 162 12.71 -0.49 8.40
N SER A 163 13.73 -1.11 8.98
CA SER A 163 15.09 -1.18 8.43
C SER A 163 15.12 -1.92 7.08
N SER A 164 14.39 -3.03 6.93
CA SER A 164 14.30 -3.75 5.66
C SER A 164 13.65 -2.89 4.56
N LYS A 165 12.67 -2.06 4.91
CA LYS A 165 12.06 -1.12 3.96
C LYS A 165 12.97 0.04 3.60
N GLY A 166 13.77 0.56 4.55
CA GLY A 166 14.84 1.52 4.26
C GLY A 166 15.90 0.94 3.32
N ALA A 167 16.33 -0.31 3.57
CA ALA A 167 17.26 -1.03 2.70
C ALA A 167 16.68 -1.28 1.30
N ALA A 168 15.39 -1.61 1.19
CA ALA A 168 14.70 -1.73 -0.10
C ALA A 168 14.69 -0.39 -0.88
N GLU A 169 14.44 0.74 -0.22
CA GLU A 169 14.55 2.08 -0.85
C GLU A 169 15.95 2.35 -1.39
N ILE A 170 17.00 1.99 -0.63
CA ILE A 170 18.39 2.12 -1.07
C ILE A 170 18.65 1.23 -2.30
N ALA A 171 18.16 -0.01 -2.30
CA ALA A 171 18.28 -0.90 -3.45
C ALA A 171 17.54 -0.35 -4.67
N ILE A 172 16.29 0.10 -4.53
CA ILE A 172 15.52 0.70 -5.63
C ILE A 172 16.25 1.93 -6.19
N ALA A 173 16.76 2.80 -5.33
CA ALA A 173 17.53 3.98 -5.75
C ALA A 173 18.83 3.61 -6.46
N SER A 174 19.50 2.52 -6.05
CA SER A 174 20.69 1.99 -6.71
C SER A 174 20.37 1.47 -8.10
N TRP A 175 19.33 0.62 -8.25
CA TRP A 175 18.91 0.10 -9.57
C TRP A 175 18.50 1.23 -10.52
N ARG A 176 17.75 2.22 -10.05
CA ARG A 176 17.37 3.39 -10.82
C ARG A 176 18.58 4.15 -11.35
N ARG A 177 19.62 4.36 -10.53
CA ARG A 177 20.83 5.06 -10.94
C ARG A 177 21.75 4.24 -11.83
N SER A 178 21.81 2.91 -11.62
CA SER A 178 22.77 2.05 -12.30
C SER A 178 22.22 1.42 -13.58
N PHE A 179 20.93 1.09 -13.63
CA PHE A 179 20.33 0.32 -14.73
C PHE A 179 19.17 1.05 -15.41
N PHE A 180 18.54 2.00 -14.72
CA PHE A 180 17.35 2.72 -15.20
C PHE A 180 17.53 4.23 -15.10
N HIS A 181 18.75 4.73 -15.37
CA HIS A 181 19.05 6.15 -15.25
C HIS A 181 18.19 6.97 -16.24
N PRO A 182 17.41 7.97 -15.78
CA PRO A 182 16.49 8.73 -16.66
C PRO A 182 17.17 9.31 -17.91
N GLU A 183 18.40 9.83 -17.78
CA GLU A 183 19.18 10.37 -18.92
C GLU A 183 19.58 9.30 -19.96
N GLN A 184 19.42 8.03 -19.63
CA GLN A 184 19.70 6.90 -20.52
C GLN A 184 18.43 6.15 -20.93
N TYR A 185 17.28 6.78 -20.78
CA TYR A 185 15.98 6.16 -21.06
C TYR A 185 15.93 5.51 -22.44
N ASP A 186 16.49 6.15 -23.45
CA ASP A 186 16.54 5.63 -24.84
C ASP A 186 17.26 4.27 -24.95
N LYS A 187 18.10 3.90 -23.97
CA LYS A 187 18.82 2.62 -23.97
C LYS A 187 18.03 1.50 -23.31
N HIS A 188 17.28 1.80 -22.27
CA HIS A 188 16.60 0.78 -21.46
C HIS A 188 15.06 0.84 -21.53
N GLY A 189 14.46 1.99 -21.89
CA GLY A 189 13.03 2.17 -22.08
C GLY A 189 12.17 2.00 -20.81
N LYS A 190 12.73 2.17 -19.61
CA LYS A 190 12.07 1.85 -18.34
C LYS A 190 12.08 3.03 -17.37
N SER A 191 10.96 3.26 -16.72
CA SER A 191 10.76 4.31 -15.71
C SER A 191 10.47 3.65 -14.36
N ILE A 192 11.28 3.92 -13.33
CA ILE A 192 11.19 3.27 -12.01
C ILE A 192 11.06 4.33 -10.92
N ALA A 193 10.04 4.19 -10.08
CA ALA A 193 9.83 5.03 -8.90
C ALA A 193 9.59 4.18 -7.64
N SER A 194 9.89 4.73 -6.48
CA SER A 194 9.44 4.20 -5.19
C SER A 194 8.35 5.09 -4.61
N VAL A 195 7.42 4.48 -3.86
CA VAL A 195 6.32 5.21 -3.22
C VAL A 195 6.21 4.82 -1.75
N ARG A 196 6.03 5.81 -0.90
CA ARG A 196 5.96 5.68 0.55
C ARG A 196 4.61 6.14 1.03
N ALA A 197 3.96 5.33 1.84
CA ALA A 197 2.68 5.66 2.43
C ALA A 197 2.64 5.23 3.89
N GLY A 198 2.02 6.04 4.72
CA GLY A 198 1.81 5.78 6.14
C GLY A 198 0.60 4.88 6.40
N ASN A 199 0.10 4.91 7.61
CA ASN A 199 -0.95 4.03 8.13
C ASN A 199 -2.22 4.02 7.25
N VAL A 200 -2.29 3.02 6.38
CA VAL A 200 -3.40 2.84 5.45
C VAL A 200 -4.45 1.95 6.09
N ILE A 201 -5.70 2.42 6.11
CA ILE A 201 -6.86 1.68 6.60
C ILE A 201 -7.91 1.54 5.51
N GLY A 202 -8.78 0.54 5.64
CA GLY A 202 -9.85 0.25 4.67
C GLY A 202 -10.48 -1.10 4.98
N GLY A 203 -11.55 -1.42 4.30
CA GLY A 203 -12.25 -2.67 4.46
C GLY A 203 -11.44 -3.89 4.02
N GLY A 204 -11.65 -5.02 4.69
CA GLY A 204 -11.02 -6.29 4.34
C GLY A 204 -9.56 -6.45 4.73
N ASP A 205 -9.01 -5.57 5.57
CA ASP A 205 -7.76 -5.80 6.31
C ASP A 205 -8.06 -6.62 7.56
N TRP A 206 -7.47 -7.81 7.68
CA TRP A 206 -7.62 -8.68 8.85
C TRP A 206 -6.29 -9.00 9.52
N ALA A 207 -5.24 -8.27 9.15
CA ALA A 207 -3.91 -8.47 9.70
C ALA A 207 -3.87 -8.29 11.22
N LEU A 208 -2.97 -9.02 11.85
CA LEU A 208 -2.76 -8.95 13.30
C LEU A 208 -2.11 -7.62 13.70
N ASP A 209 -2.34 -7.22 14.95
CA ASP A 209 -1.73 -6.03 15.56
C ASP A 209 -2.01 -4.71 14.82
N ARG A 210 -3.13 -4.63 14.10
CA ARG A 210 -3.61 -3.41 13.47
C ARG A 210 -4.89 -2.93 14.12
N ILE A 211 -4.98 -1.62 14.37
CA ILE A 211 -6.06 -1.02 15.16
C ILE A 211 -7.46 -1.30 14.58
N ILE A 212 -7.66 -1.17 13.26
CA ILE A 212 -8.98 -1.38 12.66
C ILE A 212 -9.42 -2.84 12.75
N PRO A 213 -8.63 -3.83 12.28
CA PRO A 213 -8.96 -5.24 12.49
C PRO A 213 -9.24 -5.61 13.95
N ASP A 214 -8.43 -5.09 14.89
CA ASP A 214 -8.60 -5.37 16.32
C ASP A 214 -9.91 -4.76 16.86
N CYS A 215 -10.24 -3.52 16.47
CA CYS A 215 -11.53 -2.90 16.80
C CYS A 215 -12.71 -3.73 16.26
N ILE A 216 -12.67 -4.11 14.99
CA ILE A 216 -13.77 -4.85 14.36
C ILE A 216 -13.97 -6.23 15.01
N LYS A 217 -12.89 -6.97 15.25
CA LYS A 217 -12.96 -8.27 15.93
C LYS A 217 -13.59 -8.15 17.33
N ALA A 218 -13.21 -7.13 18.10
CA ALA A 218 -13.80 -6.86 19.42
C ALA A 218 -15.29 -6.50 19.30
N LEU A 219 -15.67 -5.62 18.39
CA LEU A 219 -17.05 -5.21 18.14
C LEU A 219 -17.93 -6.37 17.68
N GLU A 220 -17.44 -7.24 16.80
CA GLU A 220 -18.16 -8.44 16.36
C GLU A 220 -18.41 -9.45 17.49
N SER A 221 -17.43 -9.62 18.39
CA SER A 221 -17.53 -10.53 19.54
C SER A 221 -18.24 -9.92 20.75
N GLY A 222 -18.57 -8.61 20.72
CA GLY A 222 -19.14 -7.90 21.87
C GLY A 222 -18.13 -7.64 23.00
N ALA A 223 -16.83 -7.76 22.72
CA ALA A 223 -15.77 -7.47 23.69
C ALA A 223 -15.41 -5.98 23.69
N ALA A 224 -14.77 -5.51 24.75
CA ALA A 224 -14.17 -4.19 24.78
C ALA A 224 -12.92 -4.14 23.88
N ILE A 225 -12.66 -2.98 23.29
CA ILE A 225 -11.50 -2.73 22.44
C ILE A 225 -10.32 -2.29 23.30
N ASP A 226 -9.27 -3.08 23.33
CA ASP A 226 -8.07 -2.83 24.12
C ASP A 226 -7.06 -2.00 23.35
N ILE A 227 -6.75 -0.79 23.83
CA ILE A 227 -5.83 0.17 23.20
C ILE A 227 -4.51 0.20 23.97
N ARG A 228 -3.43 -0.24 23.34
CA ARG A 228 -2.09 -0.32 23.94
C ARG A 228 -1.32 1.01 23.92
N SER A 229 -1.49 1.80 22.87
CA SER A 229 -0.77 3.06 22.63
C SER A 229 -1.73 4.19 22.27
N PRO A 230 -2.63 4.63 23.20
CA PRO A 230 -3.73 5.55 22.89
C PRO A 230 -3.26 6.91 22.36
N LYS A 231 -2.10 7.39 22.83
CA LYS A 231 -1.55 8.71 22.50
C LYS A 231 -0.66 8.71 21.25
N ALA A 232 -0.38 7.56 20.65
CA ALA A 232 0.43 7.49 19.44
C ALA A 232 -0.29 8.16 18.27
N ILE A 233 0.43 9.03 17.57
CA ILE A 233 -0.05 9.78 16.40
C ILE A 233 0.39 9.06 15.13
N ARG A 234 -0.52 8.89 14.18
CA ARG A 234 -0.24 8.25 12.90
C ARG A 234 -0.92 8.99 11.75
N PRO A 235 -0.32 8.99 10.56
CA PRO A 235 -0.88 9.61 9.35
C PRO A 235 -1.92 8.67 8.70
N TRP A 236 -3.11 8.60 9.30
CA TRP A 236 -4.19 7.73 8.84
C TRP A 236 -4.75 8.16 7.50
N GLN A 237 -4.85 7.25 6.55
CA GLN A 237 -5.48 7.48 5.26
C GLN A 237 -6.23 6.23 4.77
N HIS A 238 -7.29 6.45 3.98
CA HIS A 238 -8.00 5.34 3.35
C HIS A 238 -7.15 4.68 2.27
N VAL A 239 -7.35 3.39 2.03
CA VAL A 239 -6.59 2.61 1.04
C VAL A 239 -6.65 3.22 -0.36
N LEU A 240 -7.77 3.81 -0.74
CA LEU A 240 -7.97 4.44 -2.04
C LEU A 240 -7.10 5.69 -2.25
N GLU A 241 -6.70 6.38 -1.17
CA GLU A 241 -5.82 7.57 -1.27
C GLU A 241 -4.46 7.23 -1.88
N PRO A 242 -3.62 6.38 -1.26
CA PRO A 242 -2.34 6.08 -1.85
C PRO A 242 -2.47 5.30 -3.17
N LEU A 243 -3.50 4.46 -3.34
CA LEU A 243 -3.71 3.74 -4.60
C LEU A 243 -3.99 4.68 -5.76
N SER A 244 -4.80 5.73 -5.58
CA SER A 244 -5.00 6.76 -6.60
C SER A 244 -3.69 7.45 -6.98
N GLY A 245 -2.85 7.74 -5.97
CA GLY A 245 -1.54 8.34 -6.17
C GLY A 245 -0.56 7.43 -6.93
N TYR A 246 -0.54 6.13 -6.61
CA TYR A 246 0.31 5.15 -7.30
C TYR A 246 -0.08 5.02 -8.78
N MET A 247 -1.37 4.96 -9.05
CA MET A 247 -1.88 4.86 -10.41
C MET A 247 -1.63 6.16 -11.21
N LEU A 248 -1.84 7.32 -10.59
CA LEU A 248 -1.53 8.60 -11.23
C LEU A 248 -0.03 8.72 -11.54
N LEU A 249 0.84 8.32 -10.61
CA LEU A 249 2.27 8.31 -10.82
C LEU A 249 2.65 7.41 -12.00
N ALA A 250 2.09 6.19 -12.08
CA ALA A 250 2.37 5.28 -13.18
C ALA A 250 1.95 5.87 -14.55
N GLN A 251 0.79 6.52 -14.62
CA GLN A 251 0.35 7.23 -15.83
C GLN A 251 1.30 8.39 -16.19
N LYS A 252 1.74 9.18 -15.22
CA LYS A 252 2.71 10.28 -15.44
C LYS A 252 4.06 9.75 -15.93
N MET A 253 4.56 8.67 -15.30
CA MET A 253 5.80 7.99 -15.71
C MET A 253 5.71 7.41 -17.12
N TRP A 254 4.56 6.92 -17.54
CA TRP A 254 4.34 6.45 -18.89
C TRP A 254 4.40 7.58 -19.93
N ASN A 255 3.79 8.71 -19.62
CA ASN A 255 3.68 9.86 -20.53
C ASN A 255 4.95 10.73 -20.56
N ALA A 256 5.66 10.81 -19.43
CA ALA A 256 6.92 11.57 -19.29
C ALA A 256 7.92 10.71 -18.50
N PRO A 257 8.54 9.71 -19.15
CA PRO A 257 9.25 8.63 -18.48
C PRO A 257 10.50 9.03 -17.73
N THR A 258 11.07 10.20 -18.00
CA THR A 258 12.28 10.72 -17.36
C THR A 258 12.00 11.60 -16.15
N ASP A 259 10.78 12.15 -16.02
CA ASP A 259 10.51 13.27 -15.12
C ASP A 259 10.07 12.85 -13.71
N TYR A 260 9.65 11.59 -13.55
CA TYR A 260 9.03 11.10 -12.31
C TYR A 260 9.78 9.91 -11.67
N CYS A 261 10.97 9.56 -12.16
CA CYS A 261 11.80 8.43 -11.71
C CYS A 261 12.48 8.70 -10.36
N GLU A 262 11.72 8.83 -9.28
CA GLU A 262 12.25 9.16 -7.95
C GLU A 262 11.37 8.59 -6.82
N GLY A 263 11.69 8.92 -5.57
CA GLY A 263 10.84 8.57 -4.41
C GLY A 263 9.67 9.55 -4.29
N TRP A 264 8.49 9.06 -3.85
CA TRP A 264 7.27 9.85 -3.69
C TRP A 264 6.57 9.51 -2.38
N ASN A 265 6.14 10.53 -1.66
CA ASN A 265 5.35 10.40 -0.45
C ASN A 265 3.85 10.58 -0.73
N PHE A 266 3.04 9.67 -0.18
CA PHE A 266 1.58 9.75 -0.20
C PHE A 266 1.05 9.65 1.23
N GLY A 267 0.40 10.67 1.71
CA GLY A 267 -0.10 10.77 3.09
C GLY A 267 -1.35 11.64 3.18
N PRO A 268 -2.01 11.67 4.33
CA PRO A 268 -3.16 12.51 4.55
C PRO A 268 -2.74 13.98 4.67
N ARG A 269 -3.72 14.88 4.63
CA ARG A 269 -3.49 16.29 4.99
C ARG A 269 -3.16 16.41 6.47
N SER A 270 -2.42 17.45 6.85
CA SER A 270 -2.03 17.72 8.24
C SER A 270 -3.21 17.80 9.22
N GLU A 271 -4.37 18.25 8.75
CA GLU A 271 -5.61 18.34 9.54
C GLU A 271 -6.21 16.96 9.88
N SER A 272 -5.79 15.90 9.19
CA SER A 272 -6.26 14.53 9.41
C SER A 272 -5.39 13.73 10.39
N ILE A 273 -4.42 14.37 11.01
CA ILE A 273 -3.57 13.75 12.04
C ILE A 273 -4.43 13.45 13.27
N SER A 274 -4.39 12.20 13.72
CA SER A 274 -5.20 11.74 14.85
C SER A 274 -4.45 10.71 15.68
N THR A 275 -4.77 10.67 16.97
CA THR A 275 -4.24 9.62 17.85
C THR A 275 -4.93 8.28 17.57
N VAL A 276 -4.31 7.19 18.03
CA VAL A 276 -4.93 5.86 17.99
C VAL A 276 -6.27 5.86 18.74
N TRP A 277 -6.35 6.56 19.86
CA TRP A 277 -7.58 6.69 20.64
C TRP A 277 -8.69 7.38 19.87
N ASP A 278 -8.39 8.49 19.18
CA ASP A 278 -9.37 9.24 18.39
C ASP A 278 -9.93 8.39 17.25
N VAL A 279 -9.07 7.62 16.58
CA VAL A 279 -9.48 6.72 15.50
C VAL A 279 -10.39 5.61 16.06
N ALA A 280 -10.01 4.96 17.16
CA ALA A 280 -10.82 3.92 17.78
C ALA A 280 -12.19 4.46 18.27
N THR A 281 -12.21 5.67 18.83
CA THR A 281 -13.46 6.34 19.24
C THR A 281 -14.38 6.56 18.03
N ARG A 282 -13.84 7.00 16.89
CA ARG A 282 -14.61 7.16 15.66
C ARG A 282 -15.13 5.82 15.13
N VAL A 283 -14.31 4.76 15.18
CA VAL A 283 -14.76 3.40 14.79
C VAL A 283 -15.97 2.96 15.63
N VAL A 284 -15.93 3.14 16.96
CA VAL A 284 -17.05 2.81 17.85
C VAL A 284 -18.28 3.64 17.50
N SER A 285 -18.12 4.94 17.28
CA SER A 285 -19.21 5.84 16.88
C SER A 285 -19.84 5.43 15.54
N GLU A 286 -19.03 5.16 14.52
CA GLU A 286 -19.50 4.73 13.20
C GLU A 286 -20.13 3.33 13.22
N TYR A 287 -19.59 2.42 14.03
CA TYR A 287 -20.15 1.07 14.18
C TYR A 287 -21.49 1.09 14.95
N GLY A 288 -21.67 2.07 15.85
CA GLY A 288 -22.88 2.30 16.64
C GLY A 288 -22.90 1.62 18.00
N ARG A 289 -21.85 0.93 18.39
CA ARG A 289 -21.68 0.28 19.72
C ARG A 289 -20.21 -0.02 19.97
N GLY A 290 -19.87 -0.31 21.24
CA GLY A 290 -18.54 -0.75 21.69
C GLY A 290 -18.02 0.06 22.86
N GLU A 291 -17.00 -0.45 23.52
CA GLU A 291 -16.33 0.17 24.66
C GLU A 291 -14.81 0.15 24.41
N LEU A 292 -14.12 1.24 24.75
CA LEU A 292 -12.67 1.35 24.68
C LEU A 292 -12.06 1.16 26.07
N ARG A 293 -10.94 0.42 26.15
CA ARG A 293 -10.14 0.30 27.37
C ARG A 293 -8.69 0.70 27.08
N ASP A 294 -8.14 1.55 27.93
CA ASP A 294 -6.72 1.90 27.89
C ASP A 294 -5.91 0.81 28.60
N LEU A 295 -5.10 0.08 27.85
CA LEU A 295 -4.15 -0.92 28.32
C LEU A 295 -2.70 -0.47 28.12
N SER A 296 -2.43 0.82 28.12
CA SER A 296 -1.06 1.33 28.02
C SER A 296 -0.23 0.88 29.22
N THR A 297 0.98 0.37 28.94
CA THR A 297 1.94 -0.03 29.97
C THR A 297 3.24 0.74 29.82
N PRO A 298 3.96 1.07 30.91
CA PRO A 298 5.24 1.77 30.84
C PRO A 298 6.33 1.02 30.07
N ASP A 299 6.27 -0.32 30.03
CA ASP A 299 7.28 -1.21 29.46
C ASP A 299 6.94 -1.69 28.04
N ALA A 300 6.04 -1.01 27.33
CA ALA A 300 5.68 -1.37 25.95
C ALA A 300 6.90 -1.29 25.00
N LEU A 301 6.97 -2.20 24.02
CA LEU A 301 7.95 -2.15 22.95
C LEU A 301 7.97 -0.74 22.30
N HIS A 302 9.17 -0.27 21.97
CA HIS A 302 9.33 1.04 21.35
C HIS A 302 8.49 1.13 20.07
N GLU A 303 7.46 1.95 20.10
CA GLU A 303 6.74 2.40 18.93
C GLU A 303 6.95 3.91 18.78
N ALA A 304 7.35 4.34 17.58
CA ALA A 304 7.49 5.77 17.27
C ALA A 304 6.20 6.52 17.66
N ARG A 305 6.35 7.62 18.41
CA ARG A 305 5.20 8.43 18.85
C ARG A 305 4.68 9.32 17.73
N LEU A 306 5.60 9.81 16.87
CA LEU A 306 5.30 10.74 15.80
C LEU A 306 5.99 10.28 14.52
N LEU A 307 5.21 10.11 13.46
CA LEU A 307 5.68 9.85 12.11
C LEU A 307 4.69 10.44 11.13
N MET A 308 5.14 11.37 10.32
CA MET A 308 4.34 12.08 9.31
C MET A 308 5.11 12.16 8.00
N LEU A 309 4.40 12.27 6.88
CA LEU A 309 4.98 12.50 5.56
C LEU A 309 4.67 13.91 5.07
N ASP A 310 5.67 14.59 4.52
CA ASP A 310 5.46 15.76 3.68
C ASP A 310 5.04 15.28 2.28
N ILE A 311 3.87 15.74 1.82
CA ILE A 311 3.29 15.40 0.52
C ILE A 311 3.37 16.56 -0.49
N SER A 312 4.09 17.61 -0.17
CA SER A 312 4.20 18.81 -1.02
C SER A 312 4.66 18.48 -2.43
N LYS A 313 5.59 17.54 -2.58
CA LYS A 313 6.09 17.10 -3.88
C LYS A 313 4.99 16.44 -4.72
N ALA A 314 4.20 15.53 -4.14
CA ALA A 314 3.08 14.89 -4.84
C ALA A 314 2.03 15.93 -5.25
N ARG A 315 1.72 16.88 -4.38
CA ARG A 315 0.78 17.97 -4.68
C ARG A 315 1.25 18.83 -5.85
N PHE A 316 2.48 19.33 -5.80
CA PHE A 316 2.98 20.29 -6.81
C PHE A 316 3.36 19.65 -8.14
N ARG A 317 3.96 18.44 -8.13
CA ARG A 317 4.49 17.84 -9.34
C ARG A 317 3.56 16.83 -10.00
N LEU A 318 2.77 16.08 -9.21
CA LEU A 318 1.78 15.13 -9.73
C LEU A 318 0.39 15.75 -9.86
N GLY A 319 0.08 16.80 -9.08
CA GLY A 319 -1.28 17.30 -8.92
C GLY A 319 -2.16 16.35 -8.09
N TRP A 320 -1.53 15.47 -7.28
CA TRP A 320 -2.24 14.57 -6.40
C TRP A 320 -2.48 15.21 -5.04
N GLU A 321 -3.71 15.10 -4.56
CA GLU A 321 -4.08 15.49 -3.20
C GLU A 321 -4.98 14.44 -2.57
N PRO A 322 -4.83 14.19 -1.24
CA PRO A 322 -5.80 13.36 -0.53
C PRO A 322 -7.18 14.03 -0.52
N ARG A 323 -8.21 13.22 -0.74
CA ARG A 323 -9.60 13.68 -0.91
C ARG A 323 -10.39 13.62 0.40
N MET A 324 -10.02 12.70 1.30
CA MET A 324 -10.79 12.41 2.52
C MET A 324 -10.11 12.94 3.78
N ASN A 325 -10.91 13.46 4.70
CA ASN A 325 -10.51 13.70 6.07
C ASN A 325 -10.62 12.39 6.89
N ILE A 326 -10.16 12.43 8.15
CA ILE A 326 -10.14 11.25 9.02
C ILE A 326 -11.54 10.68 9.30
N GLY A 327 -12.56 11.53 9.44
CA GLY A 327 -13.94 11.08 9.64
C GLY A 327 -14.45 10.30 8.43
N GLN A 328 -14.26 10.83 7.23
CA GLN A 328 -14.62 10.16 5.97
C GLN A 328 -13.84 8.84 5.77
N THR A 329 -12.55 8.85 6.11
CA THR A 329 -11.68 7.67 6.05
C THR A 329 -12.18 6.55 6.96
N VAL A 330 -12.49 6.86 8.22
CA VAL A 330 -13.00 5.86 9.18
C VAL A 330 -14.42 5.43 8.79
N GLY A 331 -15.29 6.37 8.43
CA GLY A 331 -16.67 6.07 8.02
C GLY A 331 -16.72 5.08 6.86
N LEU A 332 -15.95 5.33 5.79
CA LEU A 332 -15.90 4.44 4.62
C LEU A 332 -15.29 3.07 4.99
N THR A 333 -14.28 3.05 5.87
CA THR A 333 -13.70 1.81 6.35
C THR A 333 -14.71 0.97 7.14
N VAL A 334 -15.42 1.58 8.10
CA VAL A 334 -16.41 0.88 8.92
C VAL A 334 -17.63 0.43 8.09
N ASP A 335 -18.04 1.24 7.11
CA ASP A 335 -19.11 0.89 6.17
C ASP A 335 -18.83 -0.46 5.47
N TRP A 336 -17.62 -0.69 4.98
CA TRP A 336 -17.24 -1.98 4.40
C TRP A 336 -17.45 -3.13 5.39
N TYR A 337 -17.01 -2.99 6.65
CA TYR A 337 -17.18 -4.02 7.68
C TYR A 337 -18.63 -4.22 8.15
N LYS A 338 -19.52 -3.28 7.89
CA LYS A 338 -20.96 -3.45 8.11
C LYS A 338 -21.60 -4.24 6.98
N ARG A 339 -21.17 -4.02 5.75
CA ARG A 339 -21.79 -4.55 4.51
C ARG A 339 -21.26 -5.92 4.12
N TYR A 340 -20.03 -6.28 4.43
CA TYR A 340 -19.32 -7.45 3.88
C TYR A 340 -19.98 -8.82 4.12
N ARG A 341 -20.92 -8.92 5.06
CA ARG A 341 -21.67 -10.14 5.36
C ARG A 341 -23.01 -10.25 4.64
N GLU A 342 -23.52 -9.14 4.16
CA GLU A 342 -24.87 -8.99 3.63
C GLU A 342 -24.86 -8.72 2.12
N GLU A 343 -23.75 -8.24 1.59
CA GLU A 343 -23.61 -7.83 0.20
C GLU A 343 -22.40 -8.51 -0.45
N GLU A 344 -22.39 -8.52 -1.79
CA GLU A 344 -21.24 -8.97 -2.57
C GLU A 344 -20.06 -7.99 -2.37
N VAL A 345 -18.96 -8.49 -1.78
CA VAL A 345 -17.83 -7.65 -1.38
C VAL A 345 -17.16 -6.94 -2.56
N TYR A 346 -17.19 -7.56 -3.74
CA TYR A 346 -16.71 -6.90 -4.95
C TYR A 346 -17.50 -5.61 -5.23
N ASP A 347 -18.82 -5.68 -5.17
CA ASP A 347 -19.69 -4.52 -5.42
C ASP A 347 -19.53 -3.46 -4.35
N VAL A 348 -19.37 -3.86 -3.07
CA VAL A 348 -19.04 -2.93 -1.98
C VAL A 348 -17.74 -2.16 -2.27
N CYS A 349 -16.70 -2.85 -2.74
CA CYS A 349 -15.43 -2.20 -3.10
C CYS A 349 -15.60 -1.23 -4.29
N VAL A 350 -16.34 -1.63 -5.32
CA VAL A 350 -16.61 -0.79 -6.51
C VAL A 350 -17.41 0.45 -6.11
N ASP A 351 -18.42 0.31 -5.27
CA ASP A 351 -19.20 1.45 -4.77
C ASP A 351 -18.32 2.41 -3.96
N GLN A 352 -17.46 1.89 -3.09
CA GLN A 352 -16.54 2.74 -2.32
C GLN A 352 -15.50 3.45 -3.21
N ILE A 353 -15.06 2.84 -4.30
CA ILE A 353 -14.21 3.51 -5.30
C ILE A 353 -14.99 4.66 -5.95
N LYS A 354 -16.26 4.45 -6.34
CA LYS A 354 -17.12 5.51 -6.89
C LYS A 354 -17.31 6.65 -5.91
N ASP A 355 -17.63 6.33 -4.65
CA ASP A 355 -17.83 7.32 -3.59
C ASP A 355 -16.56 8.14 -3.32
N TYR A 356 -15.41 7.51 -3.35
CA TYR A 356 -14.11 8.17 -3.24
C TYR A 356 -13.89 9.19 -4.37
N LEU A 357 -14.27 8.85 -5.59
CA LEU A 357 -14.08 9.70 -6.76
C LEU A 357 -15.02 10.92 -6.79
N LEU A 358 -16.11 10.87 -6.03
CA LEU A 358 -17.05 11.99 -5.89
C LEU A 358 -16.62 13.03 -4.84
N LYS A 359 -15.62 12.72 -4.02
CA LYS A 359 -15.06 13.63 -3.00
C LYS A 359 -13.92 14.47 -3.56
#